data_72dc5e1691e95f7f521d4e19211fe3c3
#
_entry.id   72dc5e1691e95f7f521d4e19211fe3c3
#
_cell.length_a   1.000
_cell.length_b   1.000
_cell.length_c   1.000
_cell.angle_alpha   90.00
_cell.angle_beta   90.00
_cell.angle_gamma   90.00
#
_symmetry.space_group_name_H-M   'P 1'
#
loop_
_entity.id
_entity.type
_entity.pdbx_description
1 polymer ?
#
loop_
_entity_poly.entity_id
_entity_poly.type
_entity_poly.pdbx_seq_one_letter_code
_entity_poly.pdbx_strand_id
1 'polypeptide(L)'
;MNLHYSDRYDDVSYNNVLVSACADAGIAAFTGDGVNAKVMEAATEAIRENDGCGIPTVKPWNLDTVREKMELVKKSGAFAVAMDIDAAGLPFLKNMNPPAGSKNVQELSEIVKMAGRPFIVKGVMTAKGARKAKEAGADAIIVSNHGGRVLDQCPATAEVLEEIVKEVNGSMKILVDG
;
A
#
# COMPACT_ATOMS: atom_id res chain seq x y z
N MET A 1 7.25 -0.30 12.38
CA MET A 1 8.53 0.46 12.30
C MET A 1 9.68 -0.45 12.70
N ASN A 2 10.88 -0.12 12.28
CA ASN A 2 12.08 -0.88 12.64
C ASN A 2 12.46 -0.60 14.10
N LEU A 3 12.79 -1.64 14.87
CA LEU A 3 13.25 -1.55 16.27
C LEU A 3 14.43 -0.60 16.48
N HIS A 4 15.22 -0.32 15.43
CA HIS A 4 16.36 0.60 15.50
C HIS A 4 15.99 2.06 15.82
N TYR A 5 14.73 2.46 15.65
CA TYR A 5 14.26 3.82 15.91
C TYR A 5 13.35 3.93 17.13
N SER A 6 13.12 2.83 17.85
CA SER A 6 12.19 2.76 18.99
C SER A 6 12.56 3.72 20.14
N ASP A 7 13.82 4.10 20.26
CA ASP A 7 14.29 5.04 21.29
C ASP A 7 13.91 6.51 20.99
N ARG A 8 13.61 6.82 19.73
CA ARG A 8 13.31 8.18 19.27
C ARG A 8 11.89 8.34 18.76
N TYR A 9 11.37 7.33 18.07
CA TYR A 9 10.09 7.37 17.37
C TYR A 9 9.34 6.07 17.59
N ASP A 10 8.07 6.18 17.88
CA ASP A 10 7.12 5.08 17.76
C ASP A 10 6.52 5.03 16.33
N ASP A 11 5.67 4.03 16.07
CA ASP A 11 5.03 3.87 14.77
C ASP A 11 4.09 5.03 14.39
N VAL A 12 3.62 5.78 15.37
CA VAL A 12 2.72 6.92 15.18
C VAL A 12 3.53 8.17 14.83
N SER A 13 4.48 8.54 15.68
CA SER A 13 5.28 9.77 15.54
C SER A 13 6.24 9.73 14.35
N TYR A 14 6.69 8.53 13.94
CA TYR A 14 7.56 8.37 12.77
C TYR A 14 6.93 8.85 11.47
N ASN A 15 5.61 8.72 11.32
CA ASN A 15 4.92 9.16 10.10
C ASN A 15 5.07 10.67 9.85
N ASN A 16 5.01 11.49 10.90
CA ASN A 16 5.19 12.94 10.75
C ASN A 16 6.59 13.26 10.21
N VAL A 17 7.63 12.64 10.77
CA VAL A 17 9.01 12.84 10.32
C VAL A 17 9.19 12.38 8.88
N LEU A 18 8.68 11.18 8.55
CA LEU A 18 8.81 10.61 7.22
C LEU A 18 8.14 11.48 6.15
N VAL A 19 6.88 11.85 6.38
CA VAL A 19 6.10 12.60 5.38
C VAL A 19 6.68 13.99 5.19
N SER A 20 6.98 14.72 6.28
CA SER A 20 7.57 16.07 6.18
C SER A 20 8.93 16.06 5.49
N ALA A 21 9.82 15.12 5.85
CA ALA A 21 11.12 15.02 5.22
C ALA A 21 11.04 14.66 3.72
N CYS A 22 10.09 13.81 3.33
CA CYS A 22 9.86 13.50 1.92
C CYS A 22 9.32 14.73 1.17
N ALA A 23 8.36 15.44 1.75
CA ALA A 23 7.80 16.65 1.16
C ALA A 23 8.88 17.74 0.96
N ASP A 24 9.70 17.98 1.98
CA ASP A 24 10.82 18.92 1.91
C ASP A 24 11.86 18.54 0.84
N ALA A 25 12.04 17.24 0.62
CA ALA A 25 12.92 16.71 -0.43
C ALA A 25 12.29 16.69 -1.82
N GLY A 26 11.02 17.09 -1.97
CA GLY A 26 10.30 17.09 -3.25
C GLY A 26 9.90 15.69 -3.73
N ILE A 27 9.76 14.73 -2.82
CA ILE A 27 9.29 13.36 -3.10
C ILE A 27 8.11 13.00 -2.20
N ALA A 28 7.33 11.99 -2.60
CA ALA A 28 6.20 11.52 -1.81
C ALA A 28 6.57 10.32 -0.94
N ALA A 29 6.13 10.33 0.32
CA ALA A 29 6.24 9.18 1.21
C ALA A 29 5.14 8.15 0.92
N PHE A 30 5.49 6.86 0.86
CA PHE A 30 4.53 5.77 1.07
C PHE A 30 4.45 5.51 2.58
N THR A 31 3.24 5.64 3.13
CA THR A 31 3.02 5.37 4.56
C THR A 31 2.33 4.04 4.76
N GLY A 32 2.43 3.48 5.98
CA GLY A 32 1.85 2.19 6.29
C GLY A 32 0.50 2.29 7.01
N ASP A 33 -0.23 1.18 6.95
CA ASP A 33 -1.37 0.87 7.82
C ASP A 33 -0.94 -0.25 8.78
N GLY A 34 -1.30 -0.15 10.02
CA GLY A 34 -0.92 -1.09 11.07
C GLY A 34 -2.11 -1.65 11.82
N VAL A 35 -1.79 -2.57 12.74
CA VAL A 35 -2.74 -3.12 13.72
C VAL A 35 -3.31 -2.01 14.62
N ASN A 36 -2.48 -1.02 14.92
CA ASN A 36 -2.88 0.16 15.67
C ASN A 36 -3.49 1.20 14.70
N ALA A 37 -4.78 1.48 14.84
CA ALA A 37 -5.50 2.46 13.99
C ALA A 37 -4.83 3.84 13.98
N LYS A 38 -4.20 4.25 15.08
CA LYS A 38 -3.50 5.53 15.22
C LYS A 38 -2.34 5.70 14.24
N VAL A 39 -1.76 4.59 13.76
CA VAL A 39 -0.66 4.65 12.77
C VAL A 39 -1.17 5.27 11.47
N MET A 40 -2.31 4.82 10.96
CA MET A 40 -2.87 5.37 9.72
C MET A 40 -3.50 6.75 9.94
N GLU A 41 -4.09 7.01 11.10
CA GLU A 41 -4.59 8.34 11.46
C GLU A 41 -3.46 9.37 11.44
N ALA A 42 -2.33 9.09 12.11
CA ALA A 42 -1.16 9.95 12.11
C ALA A 42 -0.54 10.12 10.71
N ALA A 43 -0.47 9.03 9.93
CA ALA A 43 0.05 9.07 8.56
C ALA A 43 -0.80 9.98 7.65
N THR A 44 -2.13 9.83 7.70
CA THR A 44 -3.05 10.64 6.90
C THR A 44 -3.10 12.09 7.35
N GLU A 45 -2.94 12.35 8.64
CA GLU A 45 -2.83 13.70 9.17
C GLU A 45 -1.52 14.37 8.71
N ALA A 46 -0.38 13.69 8.83
CA ALA A 46 0.90 14.19 8.32
C ALA A 46 0.85 14.51 6.83
N ILE A 47 0.20 13.68 6.03
CA ILE A 47 -0.01 13.93 4.59
C ILE A 47 -0.86 15.19 4.39
N ARG A 48 -1.92 15.37 5.17
CA ARG A 48 -2.77 16.56 5.11
C ARG A 48 -1.99 17.84 5.45
N GLU A 49 -1.14 17.80 6.47
CA GLU A 49 -0.29 18.92 6.89
C GLU A 49 0.82 19.26 5.90
N ASN A 50 1.11 18.35 4.97
CA ASN A 50 2.08 18.51 3.89
C ASN A 50 1.39 18.55 2.50
N ASP A 51 0.25 19.24 2.40
CA ASP A 51 -0.48 19.51 1.14
C ASP A 51 -0.81 18.27 0.31
N GLY A 52 -1.08 17.15 0.97
CA GLY A 52 -1.39 15.88 0.31
C GLY A 52 -0.17 15.14 -0.24
N CYS A 53 1.04 15.55 0.12
CA CYS A 53 2.30 14.98 -0.38
C CYS A 53 2.59 13.62 0.27
N GLY A 54 1.84 12.58 -0.12
CA GLY A 54 2.04 11.22 0.36
C GLY A 54 1.05 10.23 -0.26
N ILE A 55 1.35 8.97 -0.09
CA ILE A 55 0.56 7.85 -0.60
C ILE A 55 0.28 6.88 0.56
N PRO A 56 -0.90 7.00 1.21
CA PRO A 56 -1.29 6.05 2.25
C PRO A 56 -1.40 4.64 1.67
N THR A 57 -0.84 3.64 2.36
CA THR A 57 -0.95 2.24 1.96
C THR A 57 -1.84 1.49 2.93
N VAL A 58 -3.00 1.05 2.46
CA VAL A 58 -4.03 0.35 3.24
C VAL A 58 -3.79 -1.15 3.19
N LYS A 59 -3.97 -1.85 4.31
CA LYS A 59 -3.99 -3.31 4.36
C LYS A 59 -5.26 -3.87 3.71
N PRO A 60 -5.24 -5.13 3.21
CA PRO A 60 -6.40 -5.74 2.57
C PRO A 60 -7.43 -6.24 3.59
N TRP A 61 -7.92 -5.36 4.46
CA TRP A 61 -8.98 -5.64 5.44
C TRP A 61 -10.30 -6.02 4.76
N ASN A 62 -11.33 -6.36 5.55
CA ASN A 62 -12.68 -6.47 5.03
C ASN A 62 -13.18 -5.13 4.46
N LEU A 63 -14.22 -5.17 3.62
CA LEU A 63 -14.68 -3.98 2.87
C LEU A 63 -15.14 -2.84 3.79
N ASP A 64 -15.73 -3.12 4.93
CA ASP A 64 -16.20 -2.08 5.85
C ASP A 64 -15.02 -1.32 6.47
N THR A 65 -14.01 -2.04 6.95
CA THR A 65 -12.77 -1.44 7.45
C THR A 65 -12.02 -0.67 6.35
N VAL A 66 -11.96 -1.22 5.12
CA VAL A 66 -11.38 -0.51 3.98
C VAL A 66 -12.14 0.80 3.72
N ARG A 67 -13.47 0.80 3.80
CA ARG A 67 -14.29 2.01 3.62
C ARG A 67 -13.95 3.09 4.64
N GLU A 68 -13.83 2.73 5.91
CA GLU A 68 -13.41 3.66 6.97
C GLU A 68 -12.00 4.23 6.69
N LYS A 69 -11.06 3.40 6.29
CA LYS A 69 -9.71 3.82 5.93
C LYS A 69 -9.69 4.75 4.71
N MET A 70 -10.53 4.51 3.70
CA MET A 70 -10.65 5.37 2.52
C MET A 70 -11.21 6.76 2.87
N GLU A 71 -12.03 6.89 3.92
CA GLU A 71 -12.45 8.21 4.40
C GLU A 71 -11.27 9.01 5.00
N LEU A 72 -10.34 8.36 5.71
CA LEU A 72 -9.10 8.99 6.17
C LEU A 72 -8.24 9.43 4.98
N VAL A 73 -8.10 8.56 3.98
CA VAL A 73 -7.36 8.87 2.73
C VAL A 73 -7.97 10.08 2.01
N LYS A 74 -9.30 10.17 1.92
CA LYS A 74 -9.98 11.32 1.30
C LYS A 74 -9.68 12.62 2.06
N LYS A 75 -9.78 12.59 3.39
CA LYS A 75 -9.52 13.76 4.26
C LYS A 75 -8.08 14.24 4.22
N SER A 76 -7.13 13.34 3.96
CA SER A 76 -5.71 13.70 3.89
C SER A 76 -5.33 14.53 2.67
N GLY A 77 -6.16 14.55 1.63
CA GLY A 77 -5.83 15.18 0.36
C GLY A 77 -4.77 14.43 -0.47
N ALA A 78 -4.34 13.23 -0.05
CA ALA A 78 -3.36 12.42 -0.77
C ALA A 78 -3.70 12.29 -2.26
N PHE A 79 -2.74 12.47 -3.13
CA PHE A 79 -2.95 12.43 -4.59
C PHE A 79 -3.15 11.00 -5.14
N ALA A 80 -2.76 9.98 -4.39
CA ALA A 80 -2.94 8.56 -4.71
C ALA A 80 -3.10 7.75 -3.42
N VAL A 81 -3.52 6.49 -3.54
CA VAL A 81 -3.58 5.52 -2.45
C VAL A 81 -3.07 4.17 -2.92
N ALA A 82 -2.42 3.43 -2.04
CA ALA A 82 -1.97 2.07 -2.31
C ALA A 82 -2.68 1.04 -1.42
N MET A 83 -2.70 -0.22 -1.87
CA MET A 83 -3.07 -1.37 -1.05
C MET A 83 -2.02 -2.47 -1.21
N ASP A 84 -1.41 -2.91 -0.11
CA ASP A 84 -0.46 -4.01 -0.13
C ASP A 84 -1.19 -5.36 0.01
N ILE A 85 -1.63 -5.89 -1.12
CA ILE A 85 -2.47 -7.09 -1.20
C ILE A 85 -1.76 -8.35 -0.69
N ASP A 86 -0.45 -8.41 -0.78
CA ASP A 86 0.38 -9.50 -0.29
C ASP A 86 0.36 -9.59 1.25
N ALA A 87 0.07 -8.50 1.94
CA ALA A 87 -0.10 -8.50 3.40
C ALA A 87 -1.19 -9.47 3.89
N ALA A 88 -2.12 -9.89 3.02
CA ALA A 88 -3.04 -10.99 3.29
C ALA A 88 -2.32 -12.30 3.65
N GLY A 89 -1.07 -12.46 3.23
CA GLY A 89 -0.21 -13.59 3.56
C GLY A 89 0.48 -13.51 4.94
N LEU A 90 0.50 -12.34 5.57
CA LEU A 90 1.14 -12.17 6.88
C LEU A 90 0.38 -12.91 7.98
N PRO A 91 1.01 -13.88 8.66
CA PRO A 91 0.33 -14.76 9.61
C PRO A 91 -0.41 -14.01 10.73
N PHE A 92 0.18 -12.94 11.24
CA PHE A 92 -0.41 -12.17 12.34
C PHE A 92 -1.66 -11.38 11.90
N LEU A 93 -1.77 -10.98 10.63
CA LEU A 93 -2.94 -10.26 10.13
C LEU A 93 -4.15 -11.16 9.89
N LYS A 94 -3.93 -12.44 9.59
CA LYS A 94 -5.03 -13.42 9.43
C LYS A 94 -5.80 -13.66 10.72
N ASN A 95 -5.13 -13.52 11.86
CA ASN A 95 -5.70 -13.76 13.19
C ASN A 95 -6.26 -12.48 13.84
N MET A 96 -6.24 -11.37 13.12
CA MET A 96 -6.81 -10.11 13.61
C MET A 96 -8.32 -10.07 13.49
N ASN A 97 -8.94 -9.16 14.20
CA ASN A 97 -10.37 -8.84 14.05
C ASN A 97 -10.51 -7.32 13.74
N PRO A 98 -10.91 -6.95 12.52
CA PRO A 98 -11.19 -7.82 11.36
C PRO A 98 -9.93 -8.44 10.77
N PRO A 99 -10.00 -9.64 10.14
CA PRO A 99 -8.85 -10.26 9.48
C PRO A 99 -8.53 -9.56 8.16
N ALA A 100 -7.24 -9.49 7.81
CA ALA A 100 -6.84 -9.21 6.44
C ALA A 100 -6.99 -10.47 5.59
N GLY A 101 -7.40 -10.31 4.34
CA GLY A 101 -7.64 -11.43 3.42
C GLY A 101 -7.35 -11.07 1.97
N SER A 102 -7.11 -12.09 1.15
CA SER A 102 -6.95 -11.91 -0.29
C SER A 102 -8.21 -11.29 -0.90
N LYS A 103 -8.01 -10.53 -1.98
CA LYS A 103 -9.09 -9.89 -2.74
C LYS A 103 -9.20 -10.54 -4.12
N ASN A 104 -10.42 -10.85 -4.54
CA ASN A 104 -10.68 -11.19 -5.92
C ASN A 104 -10.78 -9.91 -6.78
N VAL A 105 -10.92 -10.05 -8.10
CA VAL A 105 -10.94 -8.91 -9.03
C VAL A 105 -12.15 -7.99 -8.76
N GLN A 106 -13.30 -8.54 -8.43
CA GLN A 106 -14.53 -7.79 -8.17
C GLN A 106 -14.39 -6.94 -6.89
N GLU A 107 -13.95 -7.57 -5.78
CA GLU A 107 -13.69 -6.86 -4.52
C GLU A 107 -12.64 -5.76 -4.68
N LEU A 108 -11.56 -6.05 -5.42
CA LEU A 108 -10.52 -5.06 -5.69
C LEU A 108 -11.07 -3.90 -6.55
N SER A 109 -11.91 -4.20 -7.54
CA SER A 109 -12.57 -3.17 -8.37
C SER A 109 -13.50 -2.26 -7.56
N GLU A 110 -14.23 -2.82 -6.57
CA GLU A 110 -15.03 -2.01 -5.65
C GLU A 110 -14.16 -1.07 -4.82
N ILE A 111 -13.01 -1.57 -4.33
CA ILE A 111 -12.06 -0.77 -3.57
C ILE A 111 -11.44 0.35 -4.43
N VAL A 112 -11.04 0.04 -5.66
CA VAL A 112 -10.53 1.04 -6.62
C VAL A 112 -11.55 2.16 -6.83
N LYS A 113 -12.82 1.82 -7.08
CA LYS A 113 -13.90 2.80 -7.23
C LYS A 113 -14.12 3.63 -5.96
N MET A 114 -14.07 2.97 -4.80
CA MET A 114 -14.23 3.61 -3.49
C MET A 114 -13.14 4.64 -3.21
N ALA A 115 -11.91 4.40 -3.68
CA ALA A 115 -10.77 5.28 -3.49
C ALA A 115 -10.98 6.66 -4.14
N GLY A 116 -11.63 6.72 -5.32
CA GLY A 116 -11.93 7.96 -6.03
C GLY A 116 -10.70 8.78 -6.43
N ARG A 117 -9.55 8.14 -6.53
CA ARG A 117 -8.23 8.70 -6.89
C ARG A 117 -7.33 7.60 -7.44
N PRO A 118 -6.17 7.92 -8.04
CA PRO A 118 -5.23 6.92 -8.52
C PRO A 118 -4.96 5.84 -7.48
N PHE A 119 -5.16 4.57 -7.88
CA PHE A 119 -5.04 3.42 -7.00
C PHE A 119 -3.88 2.52 -7.41
N ILE A 120 -3.04 2.18 -6.45
CA ILE A 120 -1.81 1.41 -6.63
C ILE A 120 -1.95 0.05 -5.93
N VAL A 121 -1.80 -1.04 -6.66
CA VAL A 121 -1.78 -2.39 -6.08
C VAL A 121 -0.34 -2.79 -5.80
N LYS A 122 0.01 -2.90 -4.51
CA LYS A 122 1.35 -3.30 -4.05
C LYS A 122 1.40 -4.78 -3.70
N GLY A 123 2.56 -5.42 -3.90
CA GLY A 123 2.77 -6.83 -3.60
C GLY A 123 2.52 -7.74 -4.80
N VAL A 124 2.72 -7.24 -6.00
CA VAL A 124 2.54 -7.99 -7.25
C VAL A 124 3.86 -8.64 -7.66
N MET A 125 3.90 -9.98 -7.67
CA MET A 125 5.09 -10.76 -8.00
C MET A 125 4.90 -11.70 -9.19
N THR A 126 3.79 -11.58 -9.94
CA THR A 126 3.50 -12.43 -11.10
C THR A 126 2.77 -11.66 -12.20
N ALA A 127 2.95 -12.07 -13.46
CA ALA A 127 2.17 -11.56 -14.60
C ALA A 127 0.65 -11.73 -14.38
N LYS A 128 0.22 -12.86 -13.82
CA LYS A 128 -1.19 -13.11 -13.47
C LYS A 128 -1.71 -12.12 -12.42
N GLY A 129 -0.88 -11.75 -11.43
CA GLY A 129 -1.22 -10.73 -10.43
C GLY A 129 -1.37 -9.34 -11.06
N ALA A 130 -0.45 -8.97 -11.97
CA ALA A 130 -0.50 -7.72 -12.72
C ALA A 130 -1.76 -7.63 -13.59
N ARG A 131 -2.12 -8.72 -14.29
CA ARG A 131 -3.36 -8.80 -15.07
C ARG A 131 -4.60 -8.58 -14.21
N LYS A 132 -4.69 -9.22 -13.05
CA LYS A 132 -5.81 -9.03 -12.11
C LYS A 132 -5.90 -7.60 -11.60
N ALA A 133 -4.78 -6.95 -11.29
CA ALA A 133 -4.76 -5.55 -10.88
C ALA A 133 -5.30 -4.63 -11.99
N LYS A 134 -4.88 -4.87 -13.25
CA LYS A 134 -5.39 -4.17 -14.43
C LYS A 134 -6.90 -4.39 -14.62
N GLU A 135 -7.37 -5.64 -14.56
CA GLU A 135 -8.80 -5.99 -14.68
C GLU A 135 -9.64 -5.33 -13.58
N ALA A 136 -9.09 -5.14 -12.39
CA ALA A 136 -9.75 -4.43 -11.31
C ALA A 136 -9.79 -2.90 -11.50
N GLY A 137 -9.03 -2.37 -12.46
CA GLY A 137 -8.98 -0.94 -12.78
C GLY A 137 -7.91 -0.16 -12.00
N ALA A 138 -6.86 -0.83 -11.52
CA ALA A 138 -5.74 -0.14 -10.87
C ALA A 138 -4.97 0.74 -11.88
N ASP A 139 -4.49 1.90 -11.43
CA ASP A 139 -3.69 2.83 -12.23
C ASP A 139 -2.21 2.46 -12.25
N ALA A 140 -1.75 1.78 -11.19
CA ALA A 140 -0.37 1.34 -11.05
C ALA A 140 -0.25 0.05 -10.23
N ILE A 141 0.89 -0.59 -10.36
CA ILE A 141 1.32 -1.68 -9.48
C ILE A 141 2.69 -1.37 -8.87
N ILE A 142 2.95 -1.96 -7.69
CA ILE A 142 4.32 -2.07 -7.16
C ILE A 142 4.70 -3.54 -7.23
N VAL A 143 5.72 -3.85 -8.03
CA VAL A 143 6.39 -5.16 -8.00
C VAL A 143 7.18 -5.22 -6.71
N SER A 144 6.73 -6.06 -5.78
CA SER A 144 7.19 -6.07 -4.40
C SER A 144 7.03 -7.46 -3.79
N ASN A 145 8.07 -7.95 -3.15
CA ASN A 145 8.04 -9.16 -2.31
C ASN A 145 7.95 -8.84 -0.81
N HIS A 146 7.64 -7.59 -0.47
CA HIS A 146 7.52 -7.10 0.92
C HIS A 146 8.82 -7.25 1.72
N GLY A 147 9.98 -7.22 1.05
CA GLY A 147 11.28 -7.49 1.68
C GLY A 147 11.43 -8.93 2.17
N GLY A 148 10.83 -9.90 1.48
CA GLY A 148 10.84 -11.32 1.83
C GLY A 148 10.01 -11.70 3.06
N ARG A 149 9.20 -10.79 3.61
CA ARG A 149 8.49 -10.99 4.88
C ARG A 149 7.18 -11.76 4.79
N VAL A 150 6.63 -11.92 3.59
CA VAL A 150 5.32 -12.55 3.38
C VAL A 150 5.46 -14.01 2.97
N LEU A 151 6.33 -14.31 2.02
CA LEU A 151 6.53 -15.63 1.47
C LEU A 151 8.02 -15.98 1.50
N ASP A 152 8.35 -17.09 2.16
CA ASP A 152 9.71 -17.62 2.16
C ASP A 152 10.12 -18.08 0.75
N GLN A 153 11.39 -17.91 0.42
CA GLN A 153 11.96 -18.24 -0.89
C GLN A 153 11.26 -17.54 -2.08
N CYS A 154 10.65 -16.40 -1.83
CA CYS A 154 10.10 -15.57 -2.89
C CYS A 154 11.25 -15.05 -3.78
N PRO A 155 11.11 -15.06 -5.12
CA PRO A 155 12.14 -14.52 -6.00
C PRO A 155 12.39 -13.03 -5.74
N ALA A 156 13.55 -12.53 -6.14
CA ALA A 156 13.80 -11.10 -6.13
C ALA A 156 12.88 -10.39 -7.12
N THR A 157 12.50 -9.15 -6.82
CA THR A 157 11.62 -8.36 -7.70
C THR A 157 12.23 -8.16 -9.09
N ALA A 158 13.56 -8.04 -9.18
CA ALA A 158 14.28 -7.95 -10.45
C ALA A 158 14.11 -9.19 -11.35
N GLU A 159 13.96 -10.38 -10.76
CA GLU A 159 13.82 -11.64 -11.54
C GLU A 159 12.45 -11.75 -12.24
N VAL A 160 11.41 -11.18 -11.65
CA VAL A 160 10.02 -11.25 -12.16
C VAL A 160 9.61 -10.00 -12.94
N LEU A 161 10.39 -8.93 -12.87
CA LEU A 161 10.03 -7.62 -13.42
C LEU A 161 9.79 -7.67 -14.92
N GLU A 162 10.65 -8.36 -15.68
CA GLU A 162 10.55 -8.43 -17.15
C GLU A 162 9.23 -9.08 -17.60
N GLU A 163 8.83 -10.18 -16.96
CA GLU A 163 7.57 -10.87 -17.26
C GLU A 163 6.36 -9.98 -16.95
N ILE A 164 6.40 -9.27 -15.83
CA ILE A 164 5.34 -8.35 -15.41
C ILE A 164 5.25 -7.15 -16.37
N VAL A 165 6.37 -6.58 -16.78
CA VAL A 165 6.41 -5.48 -17.76
C VAL A 165 5.81 -5.91 -19.10
N LYS A 166 6.12 -7.11 -19.58
CA LYS A 166 5.52 -7.67 -20.80
C LYS A 166 4.00 -7.81 -20.69
N GLU A 167 3.50 -8.30 -19.54
CA GLU A 167 2.07 -8.47 -19.30
C GLU A 167 1.34 -7.11 -19.22
N VAL A 168 1.92 -6.14 -18.54
CA VAL A 168 1.34 -4.78 -18.40
C VAL A 168 1.33 -4.05 -19.75
N ASN A 169 2.37 -4.23 -20.56
CA ASN A 169 2.50 -3.65 -21.90
C ASN A 169 2.09 -2.16 -21.98
N GLY A 170 2.59 -1.35 -21.04
CA GLY A 170 2.34 0.09 -20.97
C GLY A 170 0.94 0.51 -20.53
N SER A 171 0.06 -0.43 -20.16
CA SER A 171 -1.33 -0.13 -19.79
C SER A 171 -1.51 0.47 -18.39
N MET A 172 -0.50 0.37 -17.53
CA MET A 172 -0.46 1.02 -16.21
C MET A 172 0.99 1.28 -15.80
N LYS A 173 1.16 2.10 -14.75
CA LYS A 173 2.48 2.41 -14.22
C LYS A 173 3.02 1.22 -13.41
N ILE A 174 4.34 1.05 -13.43
CA ILE A 174 5.05 0.03 -12.65
C ILE A 174 6.07 0.74 -11.76
N LEU A 175 5.97 0.48 -10.46
CA LEU A 175 6.97 0.82 -9.46
C LEU A 175 7.60 -0.47 -8.95
N VAL A 176 8.77 -0.38 -8.34
CA VAL A 176 9.51 -1.55 -7.82
C VAL A 176 10.04 -1.24 -6.43
N ASP A 177 9.88 -2.18 -5.50
CA ASP A 177 10.53 -2.19 -4.19
C ASP A 177 10.81 -3.63 -3.71
N GLY A 178 11.22 -3.83 -2.48
CA GLY A 178 11.40 -5.15 -1.86
C GLY A 178 12.81 -5.62 -1.67
#